data_1629095f54bba9f9aec8242b36589661
#
_entry.id   1629095f54bba9f9aec8242b36589661
#
_cell.length_a   1.000
_cell.length_b   1.000
_cell.length_c   1.000
_cell.angle_alpha   90.00
_cell.angle_beta   90.00
_cell.angle_gamma   90.00
#
_symmetry.space_group_name_H-M   'P 1'
#
loop_
_entity.id
_entity.type
_entity.pdbx_description
1 polymer ?
#
loop_
_entity_poly.entity_id
_entity_poly.type
_entity_poly.pdbx_seq_one_letter_code
_entity_poly.pdbx_strand_id
1 'polypeptide(L)'
;MDVEENLKAIRLFCLAVALTEMLTASVQAQESANAREQTRKEAVASGVDAVSQNAVSQNDVSQNDVSQNHISQNQDPPQTVTPGGNSPQPDATTREVGPVTPSNPDEQSGKQNKRILWVVPNYRAVSANTYLPPLSFKGALWLATQDTFDYSDFIFVGGLAGIDMAGRSQPTFGQGAEGYGKYYWHVFVDGAIENYMTEAIVPAATKEDPRYYTMGKGGFVKRTGYAVSRLFITRTNSGGSTFNLSEVVGAGAAAGIGNAYYPAEANPWVKTYQRWGTQVGLDGVFNALKEFWPDIDQAVFHGKY
;
A
#
# COMPACT_ATOMS: atom_id res chain seq x y z
N MET A 1 -4.16 28.73 -13.19
CA MET A 1 -2.94 27.93 -12.92
C MET A 1 -2.37 27.55 -14.27
N ASP A 2 -1.08 27.84 -14.53
CA ASP A 2 -0.53 27.73 -15.87
C ASP A 2 -0.41 26.26 -16.32
N VAL A 3 -0.73 26.01 -17.60
CA VAL A 3 -0.58 24.70 -18.27
C VAL A 3 0.84 24.15 -18.09
N GLU A 4 1.82 25.05 -18.01
CA GLU A 4 3.23 24.71 -17.81
C GLU A 4 3.52 24.16 -16.41
N GLU A 5 2.85 24.65 -15.36
CA GLU A 5 2.97 24.10 -14.00
C GLU A 5 2.33 22.69 -13.89
N ASN A 6 1.21 22.48 -14.58
CA ASN A 6 0.56 21.17 -14.62
C ASN A 6 1.39 20.14 -15.39
N LEU A 7 2.04 20.54 -16.49
CA LEU A 7 2.99 19.67 -17.20
C LEU A 7 4.22 19.34 -16.35
N LYS A 8 4.71 20.29 -15.56
CA LYS A 8 5.80 20.04 -14.59
C LYS A 8 5.35 19.07 -13.51
N ALA A 9 4.11 19.18 -13.02
CA ALA A 9 3.55 18.25 -12.03
C ALA A 9 3.45 16.82 -12.58
N ILE A 10 2.97 16.65 -13.82
CA ILE A 10 2.90 15.33 -14.47
C ILE A 10 4.30 14.73 -14.67
N ARG A 11 5.25 15.54 -15.13
CA ARG A 11 6.65 15.10 -15.30
C ARG A 11 7.29 14.69 -13.97
N LEU A 12 7.07 15.48 -12.91
CA LEU A 12 7.56 15.18 -11.56
C LEU A 12 6.89 13.92 -10.99
N PHE A 13 5.61 13.72 -11.29
CA PHE A 13 4.89 12.51 -10.91
C PHE A 13 5.47 11.27 -11.60
N CYS A 14 5.61 11.29 -12.93
CA CYS A 14 6.23 10.19 -13.66
C CYS A 14 7.67 9.92 -13.19
N LEU A 15 8.41 10.99 -12.84
CA LEU A 15 9.75 10.88 -12.29
C LEU A 15 9.74 10.26 -10.90
N ALA A 16 8.77 10.61 -10.04
CA ALA A 16 8.64 10.05 -8.70
C ALA A 16 8.28 8.56 -8.74
N VAL A 17 7.35 8.14 -9.62
CA VAL A 17 7.04 6.72 -9.84
C VAL A 17 8.29 5.98 -10.30
N ALA A 18 8.97 6.49 -11.33
CA ALA A 18 10.19 5.88 -11.85
C ALA A 18 11.31 5.82 -10.80
N LEU A 19 11.41 6.84 -9.93
CA LEU A 19 12.40 6.88 -8.86
C LEU A 19 12.09 5.88 -7.74
N THR A 20 10.82 5.72 -7.40
CA THR A 20 10.37 4.72 -6.41
C THR A 20 10.68 3.31 -6.91
N GLU A 21 10.37 3.02 -8.18
CA GLU A 21 10.68 1.74 -8.80
C GLU A 21 12.19 1.50 -8.94
N MET A 22 12.98 2.53 -9.28
CA MET A 22 14.44 2.41 -9.32
C MET A 22 15.05 2.19 -7.94
N LEU A 23 14.51 2.81 -6.89
CA LEU A 23 14.95 2.61 -5.51
C LEU A 23 14.64 1.20 -5.03
N THR A 24 13.44 0.69 -5.28
CA THR A 24 13.08 -0.68 -4.94
C THR A 24 13.91 -1.70 -5.71
N ALA A 25 14.11 -1.49 -7.01
CA ALA A 25 14.97 -2.34 -7.84
C ALA A 25 16.44 -2.32 -7.38
N SER A 26 16.96 -1.16 -6.97
CA SER A 26 18.34 -1.05 -6.49
C SER A 26 18.55 -1.75 -5.14
N VAL A 27 17.58 -1.64 -4.23
CA VAL A 27 17.60 -2.35 -2.94
C VAL A 27 17.53 -3.86 -3.17
N GLN A 28 16.69 -4.32 -4.07
CA GLN A 28 16.56 -5.74 -4.44
C GLN A 28 17.84 -6.29 -5.11
N ALA A 29 18.47 -5.51 -5.98
CA ALA A 29 19.73 -5.87 -6.60
C ALA A 29 20.86 -6.02 -5.56
N GLN A 30 20.93 -5.09 -4.60
CA GLN A 30 21.90 -5.13 -3.50
C GLN A 30 21.70 -6.35 -2.61
N GLU A 31 20.44 -6.67 -2.28
CA GLU A 31 20.09 -7.81 -1.45
C GLU A 31 20.39 -9.15 -2.15
N SER A 32 20.09 -9.25 -3.45
CA SER A 32 20.43 -10.42 -4.24
C SER A 32 21.95 -10.62 -4.37
N ALA A 33 22.73 -9.54 -4.43
CA ALA A 33 24.19 -9.59 -4.41
C ALA A 33 24.70 -10.09 -3.04
N ASN A 34 24.14 -9.57 -1.94
CA ASN A 34 24.50 -9.97 -0.58
C ASN A 34 24.14 -11.44 -0.31
N ALA A 35 22.97 -11.91 -0.75
CA ALA A 35 22.55 -13.31 -0.64
C ALA A 35 23.51 -14.27 -1.38
N ARG A 36 23.94 -13.88 -2.60
CA ARG A 36 24.93 -14.65 -3.37
C ARG A 36 26.31 -14.71 -2.67
N GLU A 37 26.72 -13.60 -2.10
CA GLU A 37 27.96 -13.50 -1.34
C GLU A 37 27.90 -14.39 -0.08
N GLN A 38 26.75 -14.42 0.61
CA GLN A 38 26.53 -15.27 1.78
C GLN A 38 26.52 -16.75 1.42
N THR A 39 25.80 -17.14 0.37
CA THR A 39 25.81 -18.52 -0.16
C THR A 39 27.21 -18.96 -0.57
N ARG A 40 27.99 -18.05 -1.16
CA ARG A 40 29.40 -18.33 -1.52
C ARG A 40 30.26 -18.55 -0.27
N LYS A 41 30.07 -17.74 0.79
CA LYS A 41 30.80 -17.89 2.06
C LYS A 41 30.43 -19.21 2.76
N GLU A 42 29.17 -19.58 2.75
CA GLU A 42 28.69 -20.85 3.31
C GLU A 42 29.23 -22.05 2.53
N ALA A 43 29.26 -21.97 1.20
CA ALA A 43 29.87 -23.02 0.36
C ALA A 43 31.37 -23.15 0.60
N VAL A 44 32.09 -22.06 0.80
CA VAL A 44 33.50 -22.06 1.16
C VAL A 44 33.72 -22.63 2.55
N ALA A 45 32.90 -22.25 3.53
CA ALA A 45 32.94 -22.75 4.91
C ALA A 45 32.66 -24.26 4.96
N SER A 46 31.63 -24.74 4.26
CA SER A 46 31.33 -26.18 4.18
C SER A 46 32.38 -26.98 3.46
N GLY A 47 33.07 -26.38 2.47
CA GLY A 47 34.24 -26.99 1.80
C GLY A 47 35.44 -27.11 2.72
N VAL A 48 35.66 -26.16 3.63
CA VAL A 48 36.71 -26.19 4.63
C VAL A 48 36.41 -27.23 5.72
N ASP A 49 35.14 -27.32 6.14
CA ASP A 49 34.69 -28.31 7.13
C ASP A 49 34.76 -29.74 6.59
N ALA A 50 34.45 -29.96 5.31
CA ALA A 50 34.59 -31.27 4.66
C ALA A 50 36.05 -31.72 4.57
N VAL A 51 36.99 -30.80 4.42
CA VAL A 51 38.43 -31.09 4.46
C VAL A 51 38.92 -31.34 5.90
N SER A 52 38.29 -30.67 6.88
CA SER A 52 38.66 -30.84 8.31
C SER A 52 38.07 -32.11 8.94
N GLN A 53 36.89 -32.55 8.51
CA GLN A 53 36.25 -33.76 9.04
C GLN A 53 36.88 -35.05 8.54
N ASN A 54 37.62 -35.04 7.45
CA ASN A 54 38.37 -36.18 6.97
C ASN A 54 39.67 -36.43 7.78
N ALA A 55 40.02 -35.54 8.70
CA ALA A 55 41.21 -35.63 9.55
C ALA A 55 40.95 -36.07 10.99
N VAL A 56 39.66 -36.14 11.43
CA VAL A 56 39.27 -36.52 12.79
C VAL A 56 38.07 -37.47 12.74
N SER A 57 38.37 -38.72 12.38
CA SER A 57 37.49 -39.85 12.66
C SER A 57 38.29 -40.86 13.48
N GLN A 58 38.24 -40.68 14.78
CA GLN A 58 38.34 -41.70 15.82
C GLN A 58 38.26 -41.02 17.20
N ASN A 59 37.21 -41.23 17.89
CA ASN A 59 37.05 -41.68 19.30
C ASN A 59 35.74 -41.23 19.90
N ASP A 60 34.91 -42.23 20.12
CA ASP A 60 34.18 -42.61 21.37
C ASP A 60 33.21 -41.58 22.03
N VAL A 61 31.97 -41.98 22.00
CA VAL A 61 31.13 -42.70 22.99
C VAL A 61 30.68 -41.90 24.23
N SER A 62 29.40 -41.89 24.40
CA SER A 62 28.63 -42.06 25.66
C SER A 62 27.89 -40.88 26.28
N GLN A 63 26.63 -40.99 26.18
CA GLN A 63 25.59 -41.11 27.23
C GLN A 63 24.99 -39.86 27.93
N ASN A 64 23.67 -39.90 27.88
CA ASN A 64 22.68 -39.66 28.95
C ASN A 64 22.44 -38.22 29.43
N ASP A 65 21.31 -37.80 29.74
CA ASP A 65 19.94 -38.21 30.00
C ASP A 65 19.17 -36.99 30.59
N VAL A 66 17.88 -36.91 30.27
CA VAL A 66 16.73 -36.62 31.15
C VAL A 66 16.65 -35.31 31.95
N SER A 67 15.64 -34.52 31.74
CA SER A 67 14.48 -34.22 32.60
C SER A 67 13.73 -32.96 32.18
N GLN A 68 12.56 -33.10 31.86
CA GLN A 68 11.21 -32.71 32.30
C GLN A 68 11.12 -31.87 33.59
N ASN A 69 10.32 -30.80 33.50
CA ASN A 69 9.15 -30.50 34.36
C ASN A 69 8.70 -29.06 34.14
N HIS A 70 7.49 -28.85 33.75
CA HIS A 70 6.18 -28.79 34.42
C HIS A 70 5.82 -27.46 35.12
N ILE A 71 4.65 -26.91 34.68
CA ILE A 71 3.53 -26.33 35.45
C ILE A 71 3.76 -24.87 35.97
N SER A 72 2.87 -23.92 35.90
CA SER A 72 1.42 -23.77 36.09
C SER A 72 0.94 -22.34 35.76
N GLN A 73 -0.18 -22.25 35.20
CA GLN A 73 -1.41 -21.48 35.45
C GLN A 73 -1.46 -20.45 36.60
N ASN A 74 -2.07 -19.30 36.28
CA ASN A 74 -3.26 -18.71 36.93
C ASN A 74 -3.61 -17.39 36.20
N GLN A 75 -4.79 -17.22 35.57
CA GLN A 75 -6.12 -16.80 36.06
C GLN A 75 -6.05 -15.61 37.03
N ASP A 76 -6.74 -14.53 36.90
CA ASP A 76 -7.99 -14.09 36.31
C ASP A 76 -8.26 -12.60 36.68
N PRO A 77 -9.44 -12.04 36.43
CA PRO A 77 -9.66 -10.81 35.73
C PRO A 77 -10.35 -9.72 36.59
N PRO A 78 -11.34 -8.95 36.19
CA PRO A 78 -11.30 -7.62 35.56
C PRO A 78 -11.81 -6.51 36.50
N GLN A 79 -11.64 -5.27 36.16
CA GLN A 79 -12.52 -4.21 36.69
C GLN A 79 -12.83 -3.10 35.69
N THR A 80 -14.08 -3.01 35.45
CA THR A 80 -14.90 -1.96 34.87
C THR A 80 -14.81 -0.65 35.65
N VAL A 81 -14.62 0.47 34.96
CA VAL A 81 -15.16 1.77 35.39
C VAL A 81 -15.50 2.63 34.18
N THR A 82 -16.75 2.96 34.01
CA THR A 82 -17.34 4.08 33.26
C THR A 82 -17.91 5.04 34.33
N PRO A 83 -18.38 6.24 34.04
CA PRO A 83 -18.31 7.15 32.90
C PRO A 83 -18.06 8.62 33.30
N GLY A 84 -18.02 9.48 32.32
CA GLY A 84 -18.47 10.83 32.55
C GLY A 84 -17.73 11.95 31.87
N GLY A 85 -18.40 12.64 30.99
CA GLY A 85 -18.34 14.09 30.99
C GLY A 85 -17.92 14.82 29.72
N ASN A 86 -18.94 15.27 28.97
CA ASN A 86 -19.04 16.55 28.28
C ASN A 86 -18.09 16.93 27.14
N SER A 87 -18.70 16.95 25.99
CA SER A 87 -18.29 17.72 24.80
C SER A 87 -18.33 19.23 25.08
N PRO A 88 -17.50 19.96 24.34
CA PRO A 88 -17.97 21.18 23.71
C PRO A 88 -17.91 21.09 22.19
N GLN A 89 -19.02 21.41 21.57
CA GLN A 89 -19.20 21.61 20.14
C GLN A 89 -18.53 22.94 19.75
N PRO A 90 -17.73 22.97 18.69
CA PRO A 90 -17.37 24.25 18.07
C PRO A 90 -18.29 24.56 16.91
N ASP A 91 -18.76 25.77 16.91
CA ASP A 91 -19.62 26.43 15.95
C ASP A 91 -19.19 26.23 14.49
N ALA A 92 -20.19 25.87 13.70
CA ALA A 92 -20.11 25.86 12.24
C ALA A 92 -20.22 27.30 11.72
N THR A 93 -19.10 27.91 11.36
CA THR A 93 -19.13 29.10 10.52
C THR A 93 -19.25 28.69 9.07
N THR A 94 -20.46 28.65 8.56
CA THR A 94 -20.81 28.51 7.15
C THR A 94 -20.23 29.68 6.36
N ARG A 95 -19.18 29.41 5.58
CA ARG A 95 -18.81 30.31 4.47
C ARG A 95 -19.44 29.77 3.20
N GLU A 96 -20.46 30.48 2.72
CA GLU A 96 -21.00 30.33 1.38
C GLU A 96 -19.86 30.53 0.33
N VAL A 97 -19.55 29.47 -0.37
CA VAL A 97 -18.77 29.52 -1.62
C VAL A 97 -19.81 29.35 -2.72
N GLY A 98 -19.90 30.33 -3.63
CA GLY A 98 -20.86 30.36 -4.71
C GLY A 98 -20.85 29.09 -5.56
N PRO A 99 -21.95 28.78 -6.26
CA PRO A 99 -22.13 27.51 -6.94
C PRO A 99 -21.17 27.39 -8.12
N VAL A 100 -20.19 26.51 -7.98
CA VAL A 100 -19.48 25.95 -9.16
C VAL A 100 -20.46 24.92 -9.72
N THR A 101 -20.96 25.16 -10.91
CA THR A 101 -21.86 24.22 -11.59
C THR A 101 -21.07 22.98 -11.96
N PRO A 102 -21.36 21.80 -11.39
CA PRO A 102 -20.64 20.57 -11.70
C PRO A 102 -20.96 20.15 -13.14
N SER A 103 -19.94 19.85 -13.90
CA SER A 103 -20.07 19.44 -15.31
C SER A 103 -20.38 17.95 -15.48
N ASN A 104 -20.33 17.16 -14.39
CA ASN A 104 -20.51 15.70 -14.41
C ASN A 104 -21.49 15.27 -13.29
N PRO A 105 -22.42 14.31 -13.55
CA PRO A 105 -23.33 13.78 -12.53
C PRO A 105 -22.64 13.23 -11.27
N ASP A 106 -21.43 12.68 -11.41
CA ASP A 106 -20.64 12.20 -10.27
C ASP A 106 -20.06 13.35 -9.43
N GLU A 107 -19.76 14.52 -10.04
CA GLU A 107 -19.39 15.75 -9.32
C GLU A 107 -20.55 16.32 -8.51
N GLN A 108 -21.80 16.21 -9.00
CA GLN A 108 -22.99 16.58 -8.24
C GLN A 108 -23.18 15.72 -7.00
N SER A 109 -22.71 14.47 -7.02
CA SER A 109 -22.69 13.58 -5.86
C SER A 109 -21.47 13.76 -4.96
N GLY A 110 -20.53 14.66 -5.32
CA GLY A 110 -19.26 14.89 -4.61
C GLY A 110 -18.18 13.88 -4.91
N LYS A 111 -18.40 12.96 -5.84
CA LYS A 111 -17.40 12.03 -6.34
C LYS A 111 -16.69 12.62 -7.55
N GLN A 112 -15.42 12.32 -7.69
CA GLN A 112 -14.65 12.65 -8.89
C GLN A 112 -14.89 11.65 -10.03
N ASN A 113 -14.34 11.92 -11.22
CA ASN A 113 -14.33 10.97 -12.32
C ASN A 113 -13.79 9.62 -11.88
N LYS A 114 -14.45 8.55 -12.29
CA LYS A 114 -14.13 7.17 -11.87
C LYS A 114 -12.74 6.70 -12.28
N ARG A 115 -12.12 7.38 -13.27
CA ARG A 115 -10.79 7.03 -13.78
C ARG A 115 -9.96 8.27 -14.07
N ILE A 116 -8.68 8.16 -13.76
CA ILE A 116 -7.64 9.13 -14.11
C ILE A 116 -6.98 8.66 -15.40
N LEU A 117 -6.91 9.52 -16.42
CA LEU A 117 -6.34 9.19 -17.74
C LEU A 117 -6.90 7.89 -18.35
N TRP A 118 -8.14 7.51 -18.00
CA TRP A 118 -8.80 6.25 -18.38
C TRP A 118 -8.09 4.96 -17.94
N VAL A 119 -6.94 5.05 -17.29
CA VAL A 119 -6.07 3.93 -16.95
C VAL A 119 -5.95 3.70 -15.44
N VAL A 120 -6.17 4.71 -14.59
CA VAL A 120 -6.01 4.56 -13.14
C VAL A 120 -7.38 4.62 -12.46
N PRO A 121 -7.76 3.62 -11.66
CA PRO A 121 -9.00 3.62 -10.89
C PRO A 121 -9.06 4.81 -9.93
N ASN A 122 -10.22 5.48 -9.84
CA ASN A 122 -10.41 6.67 -9.00
C ASN A 122 -11.73 6.62 -8.23
N TYR A 123 -12.18 5.43 -7.88
CA TYR A 123 -13.50 5.26 -7.22
C TYR A 123 -13.54 5.82 -5.81
N ARG A 124 -12.38 5.97 -5.17
CA ARG A 124 -12.25 6.50 -3.80
C ARG A 124 -12.18 8.02 -3.72
N ALA A 125 -11.91 8.74 -4.82
CA ALA A 125 -11.69 10.17 -4.77
C ALA A 125 -12.99 10.96 -4.62
N VAL A 126 -12.98 11.90 -3.68
CA VAL A 126 -14.09 12.82 -3.36
C VAL A 126 -13.61 14.25 -3.55
N SER A 127 -14.45 15.06 -4.18
CA SER A 127 -14.14 16.46 -4.45
C SER A 127 -13.98 17.27 -3.15
N ALA A 128 -13.18 18.34 -3.24
CA ALA A 128 -12.95 19.24 -2.12
C ALA A 128 -14.26 19.78 -1.53
N ASN A 129 -14.27 19.96 -0.21
CA ASN A 129 -15.41 20.47 0.56
C ASN A 129 -16.70 19.64 0.49
N THR A 130 -16.65 18.41 0.01
CA THR A 130 -17.78 17.49 0.00
C THR A 130 -17.76 16.64 1.26
N TYR A 131 -18.93 16.44 1.86
CA TYR A 131 -19.15 15.49 2.93
C TYR A 131 -20.11 14.40 2.44
N LEU A 132 -19.62 13.16 2.45
CA LEU A 132 -20.42 12.00 2.12
C LEU A 132 -20.75 11.22 3.40
N PRO A 133 -21.92 10.58 3.47
CA PRO A 133 -22.24 9.73 4.61
C PRO A 133 -21.24 8.58 4.74
N PRO A 134 -21.03 8.04 5.96
CA PRO A 134 -20.15 6.91 6.18
C PRO A 134 -20.50 5.73 5.26
N LEU A 135 -19.48 5.05 4.75
CA LEU A 135 -19.68 3.82 3.98
C LEU A 135 -20.12 2.68 4.90
N SER A 136 -21.14 1.94 4.47
CA SER A 136 -21.44 0.65 5.09
C SER A 136 -20.32 -0.36 4.75
N PHE A 137 -20.16 -1.39 5.56
CA PHE A 137 -19.21 -2.47 5.26
C PHE A 137 -19.42 -3.07 3.87
N LYS A 138 -20.67 -3.29 3.46
CA LYS A 138 -21.00 -3.75 2.11
C LYS A 138 -20.58 -2.74 1.04
N GLY A 139 -20.73 -1.44 1.30
CA GLY A 139 -20.28 -0.38 0.40
C GLY A 139 -18.75 -0.33 0.28
N ALA A 140 -18.05 -0.55 1.39
CA ALA A 140 -16.59 -0.63 1.43
C ALA A 140 -16.05 -1.86 0.67
N LEU A 141 -16.66 -3.02 0.87
CA LEU A 141 -16.34 -4.25 0.09
C LEU A 141 -16.60 -4.05 -1.41
N TRP A 142 -17.69 -3.38 -1.76
CA TRP A 142 -17.99 -3.09 -3.16
C TRP A 142 -16.95 -2.14 -3.77
N LEU A 143 -16.52 -1.14 -3.02
CA LEU A 143 -15.47 -0.21 -3.44
C LEU A 143 -14.16 -0.95 -3.71
N ALA A 144 -13.68 -1.75 -2.77
CA ALA A 144 -12.49 -2.58 -2.93
C ALA A 144 -12.59 -3.55 -4.12
N THR A 145 -13.80 -4.11 -4.35
CA THR A 145 -14.04 -4.97 -5.50
C THR A 145 -13.97 -4.19 -6.82
N GLN A 146 -14.52 -2.97 -6.86
CA GLN A 146 -14.43 -2.12 -8.06
C GLN A 146 -12.99 -1.72 -8.36
N ASP A 147 -12.21 -1.33 -7.36
CA ASP A 147 -10.80 -0.97 -7.53
C ASP A 147 -9.98 -2.19 -8.00
N THR A 148 -10.16 -3.37 -7.39
CA THR A 148 -9.42 -4.60 -7.72
C THR A 148 -9.74 -5.16 -9.11
N PHE A 149 -11.01 -5.13 -9.53
CA PHE A 149 -11.46 -5.76 -10.78
C PHE A 149 -11.77 -4.76 -11.89
N ASP A 150 -11.25 -3.54 -11.79
CA ASP A 150 -11.30 -2.60 -12.91
C ASP A 150 -10.35 -3.04 -14.02
N TYR A 151 -10.76 -2.89 -15.28
CA TYR A 151 -9.91 -3.27 -16.41
C TYR A 151 -8.58 -2.51 -16.43
N SER A 152 -8.56 -1.29 -15.91
CA SER A 152 -7.36 -0.49 -15.85
C SER A 152 -6.36 -1.01 -14.82
N ASP A 153 -6.83 -1.65 -13.75
CA ASP A 153 -5.97 -2.30 -12.77
C ASP A 153 -5.21 -3.47 -13.41
N PHE A 154 -5.87 -4.28 -14.24
CA PHE A 154 -5.19 -5.35 -14.98
C PHE A 154 -4.07 -4.85 -15.89
N ILE A 155 -4.24 -3.67 -16.51
CA ILE A 155 -3.20 -3.04 -17.33
C ILE A 155 -2.04 -2.56 -16.45
N PHE A 156 -2.36 -1.91 -15.33
CA PHE A 156 -1.38 -1.41 -14.37
C PHE A 156 -0.56 -2.54 -13.75
N VAL A 157 -1.22 -3.58 -13.26
CA VAL A 157 -0.61 -4.83 -12.76
C VAL A 157 0.32 -5.45 -13.81
N GLY A 158 -0.11 -5.46 -15.09
CA GLY A 158 0.71 -5.94 -16.18
C GLY A 158 2.01 -5.15 -16.36
N GLY A 159 1.93 -3.82 -16.22
CA GLY A 159 3.09 -2.94 -16.24
C GLY A 159 4.05 -3.21 -15.08
N LEU A 160 3.53 -3.28 -13.85
CA LEU A 160 4.31 -3.58 -12.64
C LEU A 160 4.97 -4.96 -12.73
N ALA A 161 4.24 -5.99 -13.15
CA ALA A 161 4.78 -7.33 -13.34
C ALA A 161 5.94 -7.36 -14.36
N GLY A 162 5.84 -6.52 -15.41
CA GLY A 162 6.91 -6.35 -16.38
C GLY A 162 8.17 -5.71 -15.77
N ILE A 163 7.99 -4.68 -14.95
CA ILE A 163 9.07 -4.00 -14.21
C ILE A 163 9.72 -4.98 -13.21
N ASP A 164 8.93 -5.69 -12.44
CA ASP A 164 9.38 -6.69 -11.47
C ASP A 164 10.17 -7.82 -12.14
N MET A 165 9.70 -8.32 -13.28
CA MET A 165 10.42 -9.33 -14.05
C MET A 165 11.74 -8.77 -14.61
N ALA A 166 11.75 -7.55 -15.13
CA ALA A 166 12.95 -6.89 -15.63
C ALA A 166 13.98 -6.67 -14.50
N GLY A 167 13.51 -6.26 -13.31
CA GLY A 167 14.33 -6.09 -12.10
C GLY A 167 14.71 -7.40 -11.42
N ARG A 168 14.12 -8.54 -11.84
CA ARG A 168 14.30 -9.85 -11.20
C ARG A 168 13.99 -9.83 -9.70
N SER A 169 12.90 -9.17 -9.32
CA SER A 169 12.48 -9.02 -7.91
C SER A 169 12.27 -10.38 -7.23
N GLN A 170 11.88 -11.41 -8.00
CA GLN A 170 11.78 -12.80 -7.59
C GLN A 170 12.51 -13.72 -8.57
N PRO A 171 13.81 -13.97 -8.37
CA PRO A 171 14.63 -14.78 -9.31
C PRO A 171 14.09 -16.18 -9.55
N THR A 172 13.38 -16.76 -8.57
CA THR A 172 12.77 -18.10 -8.65
C THR A 172 11.61 -18.18 -9.64
N PHE A 173 10.98 -17.06 -10.01
CA PHE A 173 9.93 -17.05 -11.03
C PHE A 173 10.47 -17.23 -12.44
N GLY A 174 11.75 -16.92 -12.67
CA GLY A 174 12.39 -17.00 -13.98
C GLY A 174 12.08 -15.80 -14.88
N GLN A 175 12.28 -15.99 -16.16
CA GLN A 175 12.09 -14.98 -17.20
C GLN A 175 11.22 -15.54 -18.34
N GLY A 176 10.83 -14.69 -19.28
CA GLY A 176 9.97 -15.05 -20.42
C GLY A 176 8.49 -15.14 -20.03
N ALA A 177 7.68 -15.74 -20.88
CA ALA A 177 6.21 -15.75 -20.71
C ALA A 177 5.76 -16.45 -19.43
N GLU A 178 6.40 -17.56 -19.06
CA GLU A 178 6.08 -18.28 -17.81
C GLU A 178 6.45 -17.43 -16.57
N GLY A 179 7.65 -16.84 -16.56
CA GLY A 179 8.10 -15.94 -15.51
C GLY A 179 7.15 -14.75 -15.38
N TYR A 180 6.81 -14.10 -16.49
CA TYR A 180 5.86 -12.99 -16.51
C TYR A 180 4.50 -13.36 -15.92
N GLY A 181 3.96 -14.54 -16.26
CA GLY A 181 2.69 -15.01 -15.69
C GLY A 181 2.75 -15.18 -14.17
N LYS A 182 3.90 -15.64 -13.63
CA LYS A 182 4.13 -15.74 -12.18
C LYS A 182 4.19 -14.36 -11.52
N TYR A 183 4.95 -13.42 -12.09
CA TYR A 183 4.99 -12.04 -11.59
C TYR A 183 3.60 -11.39 -11.64
N TYR A 184 2.90 -11.49 -12.76
CA TYR A 184 1.56 -10.92 -12.95
C TYR A 184 0.56 -11.40 -11.88
N TRP A 185 0.49 -12.71 -11.70
CA TRP A 185 -0.39 -13.32 -10.70
C TRP A 185 -0.09 -12.82 -9.29
N HIS A 186 1.18 -12.76 -8.90
CA HIS A 186 1.56 -12.33 -7.56
C HIS A 186 1.28 -10.84 -7.33
N VAL A 187 1.62 -9.97 -8.28
CA VAL A 187 1.31 -8.53 -8.21
C VAL A 187 -0.19 -8.30 -8.14
N PHE A 188 -0.99 -9.04 -8.92
CA PHE A 188 -2.44 -8.94 -8.87
C PHE A 188 -3.01 -9.36 -7.51
N VAL A 189 -2.54 -10.46 -6.94
CA VAL A 189 -3.03 -10.94 -5.64
C VAL A 189 -2.57 -10.03 -4.50
N ASP A 190 -1.34 -9.51 -4.55
CA ASP A 190 -0.86 -8.52 -3.59
C ASP A 190 -1.78 -7.29 -3.57
N GLY A 191 -2.06 -6.69 -4.72
CA GLY A 191 -2.95 -5.54 -4.85
C GLY A 191 -4.39 -5.85 -4.42
N ALA A 192 -4.92 -7.02 -4.81
CA ALA A 192 -6.26 -7.44 -4.40
C ALA A 192 -6.38 -7.54 -2.87
N ILE A 193 -5.44 -8.23 -2.22
CA ILE A 193 -5.44 -8.36 -0.75
C ILE A 193 -5.32 -6.99 -0.10
N GLU A 194 -4.43 -6.13 -0.62
CA GLU A 194 -4.24 -4.78 -0.12
C GLU A 194 -5.53 -3.95 -0.21
N ASN A 195 -6.18 -3.90 -1.38
CA ASN A 195 -7.44 -3.18 -1.55
C ASN A 195 -8.49 -3.63 -0.54
N TYR A 196 -8.68 -4.94 -0.35
CA TYR A 196 -9.65 -5.43 0.64
C TYR A 196 -9.25 -5.09 2.08
N MET A 197 -7.97 -5.12 2.42
CA MET A 197 -7.49 -4.78 3.76
C MET A 197 -7.60 -3.30 4.04
N THR A 198 -7.14 -2.43 3.12
CA THR A 198 -7.06 -0.98 3.33
C THR A 198 -8.38 -0.25 3.07
N GLU A 199 -9.27 -0.80 2.25
CA GLU A 199 -10.52 -0.15 1.87
C GLU A 199 -11.75 -0.70 2.58
N ALA A 200 -11.71 -1.96 3.04
CA ALA A 200 -12.89 -2.59 3.61
C ALA A 200 -12.68 -3.15 5.02
N ILE A 201 -11.74 -4.06 5.22
CA ILE A 201 -11.64 -4.83 6.46
C ILE A 201 -11.15 -3.96 7.62
N VAL A 202 -9.99 -3.31 7.46
CA VAL A 202 -9.43 -2.47 8.53
C VAL A 202 -10.27 -1.22 8.75
N PRO A 203 -10.72 -0.46 7.72
CA PRO A 203 -11.58 0.70 7.93
C PRO A 203 -12.90 0.37 8.67
N ALA A 204 -13.49 -0.80 8.39
CA ALA A 204 -14.69 -1.23 9.12
C ALA A 204 -14.41 -1.47 10.61
N ALA A 205 -13.26 -2.06 10.93
CA ALA A 205 -12.86 -2.33 12.32
C ALA A 205 -12.48 -1.04 13.08
N THR A 206 -11.80 -0.10 12.41
CA THR A 206 -11.29 1.15 13.01
C THR A 206 -12.25 2.33 12.90
N LYS A 207 -13.37 2.17 12.16
CA LYS A 207 -14.35 3.22 11.84
C LYS A 207 -13.72 4.38 11.04
N GLU A 208 -12.79 4.06 10.19
CA GLU A 208 -12.16 4.99 9.25
C GLU A 208 -12.96 5.07 7.95
N ASP A 209 -12.83 6.20 7.26
CA ASP A 209 -13.39 6.40 5.93
C ASP A 209 -12.27 6.15 4.90
N PRO A 210 -12.36 5.11 4.06
CA PRO A 210 -11.31 4.74 3.10
C PRO A 210 -11.23 5.69 1.90
N ARG A 211 -12.13 6.68 1.79
CA ARG A 211 -12.19 7.60 0.67
C ARG A 211 -11.13 8.68 0.80
N TYR A 212 -10.57 9.08 -0.35
CA TYR A 212 -9.61 10.17 -0.45
C TYR A 212 -10.35 11.49 -0.72
N TYR A 213 -10.27 12.43 0.21
CA TYR A 213 -10.85 13.76 0.08
C TYR A 213 -9.78 14.75 -0.38
N THR A 214 -9.94 15.32 -1.58
CA THR A 214 -8.98 16.30 -2.11
C THR A 214 -8.98 17.60 -1.29
N MET A 215 -7.83 18.25 -1.22
CA MET A 215 -7.74 19.61 -0.71
C MET A 215 -8.27 20.62 -1.73
N GLY A 216 -8.00 20.42 -3.00
CA GLY A 216 -8.52 21.18 -4.14
C GLY A 216 -8.08 22.65 -4.21
N LYS A 217 -7.29 23.15 -3.25
CA LYS A 217 -6.85 24.54 -3.19
C LYS A 217 -5.48 24.68 -2.51
N GLY A 218 -4.70 25.67 -2.96
CA GLY A 218 -3.35 25.94 -2.47
C GLY A 218 -2.29 25.70 -3.52
N GLY A 219 -1.05 26.02 -3.21
CA GLY A 219 0.09 25.80 -4.10
C GLY A 219 0.50 24.34 -4.15
N PHE A 220 1.30 23.96 -5.15
CA PHE A 220 1.75 22.60 -5.43
C PHE A 220 2.34 21.91 -4.20
N VAL A 221 3.30 22.55 -3.52
CA VAL A 221 3.97 21.95 -2.34
C VAL A 221 3.00 21.65 -1.21
N LYS A 222 2.04 22.56 -0.94
CA LYS A 222 1.06 22.39 0.11
C LYS A 222 0.12 21.20 -0.19
N ARG A 223 -0.35 21.08 -1.44
CA ARG A 223 -1.24 20.00 -1.88
C ARG A 223 -0.52 18.66 -1.91
N THR A 224 0.72 18.63 -2.39
CA THR A 224 1.55 17.41 -2.36
C THR A 224 1.80 16.97 -0.91
N GLY A 225 2.16 17.90 -0.02
CA GLY A 225 2.31 17.60 1.40
C GLY A 225 1.01 17.08 2.04
N TYR A 226 -0.13 17.63 1.64
CA TYR A 226 -1.43 17.11 2.07
C TYR A 226 -1.66 15.68 1.55
N ALA A 227 -1.46 15.42 0.26
CA ALA A 227 -1.65 14.11 -0.33
C ALA A 227 -0.79 13.03 0.35
N VAL A 228 0.49 13.34 0.58
CA VAL A 228 1.40 12.43 1.31
C VAL A 228 0.96 12.27 2.78
N SER A 229 0.48 13.33 3.43
CA SER A 229 -0.01 13.22 4.81
C SER A 229 -1.19 12.26 4.96
N ARG A 230 -1.95 12.00 3.88
CA ARG A 230 -3.09 11.06 3.88
C ARG A 230 -2.66 9.60 4.05
N LEU A 231 -1.41 9.27 3.83
CA LEU A 231 -0.86 7.96 4.20
C LEU A 231 -0.93 7.72 5.72
N PHE A 232 -0.80 8.78 6.52
CA PHE A 232 -0.72 8.68 7.97
C PHE A 232 -1.94 9.25 8.70
N ILE A 233 -2.74 10.08 8.02
CA ILE A 233 -3.89 10.76 8.59
C ILE A 233 -5.11 10.54 7.68
N THR A 234 -6.15 9.91 8.19
CA THR A 234 -7.41 9.71 7.47
C THR A 234 -8.59 10.34 8.19
N ARG A 235 -9.77 10.27 7.58
CA ARG A 235 -11.03 10.67 8.23
C ARG A 235 -11.66 9.50 8.97
N THR A 236 -12.33 9.82 10.07
CA THR A 236 -13.24 8.89 10.72
C THR A 236 -14.62 8.96 10.10
N ASN A 237 -15.42 7.92 10.29
CA ASN A 237 -16.83 7.89 9.88
C ASN A 237 -17.67 8.99 10.56
N SER A 238 -17.19 9.58 11.67
CA SER A 238 -17.81 10.73 12.33
C SER A 238 -17.36 12.09 11.80
N GLY A 239 -16.46 12.12 10.79
CA GLY A 239 -15.96 13.36 10.16
C GLY A 239 -14.71 13.96 10.81
N GLY A 240 -14.20 13.36 11.89
CA GLY A 240 -12.94 13.76 12.52
C GLY A 240 -11.70 13.28 11.73
N SER A 241 -10.50 13.58 12.23
CA SER A 241 -9.24 13.05 11.70
C SER A 241 -8.63 12.09 12.71
N THR A 242 -8.01 11.01 12.21
CA THR A 242 -7.33 10.01 13.01
C THR A 242 -6.06 9.54 12.29
N PHE A 243 -5.21 8.79 13.00
CA PHE A 243 -4.12 8.08 12.36
C PHE A 243 -4.69 7.02 11.40
N ASN A 244 -4.10 6.89 10.21
CA ASN A 244 -4.57 5.99 9.16
C ASN A 244 -4.10 4.57 9.42
N LEU A 245 -4.81 3.85 10.29
CA LEU A 245 -4.53 2.44 10.57
C LEU A 245 -4.81 1.57 9.35
N SER A 246 -5.81 1.95 8.55
CA SER A 246 -6.15 1.22 7.32
C SER A 246 -4.96 1.14 6.38
N GLU A 247 -4.27 2.25 6.15
CA GLU A 247 -3.09 2.30 5.28
C GLU A 247 -1.89 1.57 5.92
N VAL A 248 -1.51 1.98 7.13
CA VAL A 248 -0.26 1.49 7.74
C VAL A 248 -0.37 0.02 8.14
N VAL A 249 -1.44 -0.36 8.85
CA VAL A 249 -1.63 -1.72 9.36
C VAL A 249 -2.27 -2.61 8.30
N GLY A 250 -3.21 -2.09 7.50
CA GLY A 250 -3.86 -2.84 6.43
C GLY A 250 -2.89 -3.27 5.35
N ALA A 251 -2.10 -2.35 4.80
CA ALA A 251 -1.06 -2.66 3.83
C ALA A 251 0.03 -3.58 4.43
N GLY A 252 0.41 -3.35 5.70
CA GLY A 252 1.36 -4.22 6.40
C GLY A 252 0.86 -5.65 6.57
N ALA A 253 -0.42 -5.81 6.91
CA ALA A 253 -1.07 -7.12 7.01
C ALA A 253 -1.17 -7.79 5.64
N ALA A 254 -1.54 -7.06 4.59
CA ALA A 254 -1.58 -7.56 3.22
C ALA A 254 -0.19 -8.07 2.78
N ALA A 255 0.85 -7.27 2.98
CA ALA A 255 2.22 -7.68 2.70
C ALA A 255 2.66 -8.93 3.49
N GLY A 256 2.22 -9.04 4.75
CA GLY A 256 2.45 -10.22 5.60
C GLY A 256 1.76 -11.49 5.07
N ILE A 257 0.52 -11.37 4.60
CA ILE A 257 -0.24 -12.46 3.98
C ILE A 257 0.49 -12.98 2.73
N GLY A 258 1.20 -12.10 2.01
CA GLY A 258 2.03 -12.48 0.86
C GLY A 258 2.99 -13.62 1.15
N ASN A 259 3.51 -13.73 2.37
CA ASN A 259 4.41 -14.83 2.74
C ASN A 259 3.76 -16.22 2.64
N ALA A 260 2.43 -16.31 2.57
CA ALA A 260 1.72 -17.59 2.46
C ALA A 260 1.75 -18.17 1.03
N TYR A 261 1.92 -17.32 0.01
CA TYR A 261 1.87 -17.75 -1.39
C TYR A 261 3.14 -17.42 -2.20
N TYR A 262 4.04 -16.60 -1.65
CA TYR A 262 5.36 -16.42 -2.24
C TYR A 262 6.27 -17.62 -1.95
N PRO A 263 7.26 -17.91 -2.80
CA PRO A 263 8.27 -18.92 -2.51
C PRO A 263 8.96 -18.64 -1.19
N ALA A 264 9.39 -19.70 -0.49
CA ALA A 264 10.11 -19.57 0.76
C ALA A 264 11.37 -18.74 0.59
N GLU A 265 11.48 -17.70 1.39
CA GLU A 265 12.60 -16.75 1.38
C GLU A 265 13.49 -16.94 2.60
N ALA A 266 14.79 -16.66 2.44
CA ALA A 266 15.73 -16.72 3.56
C ALA A 266 15.39 -15.71 4.66
N ASN A 267 14.84 -14.54 4.26
CA ASN A 267 14.42 -13.48 5.17
C ASN A 267 13.01 -12.99 4.82
N PRO A 268 11.95 -13.71 5.21
CA PRO A 268 10.57 -13.36 4.85
C PRO A 268 10.17 -11.96 5.35
N TRP A 269 10.66 -11.55 6.52
CA TRP A 269 10.37 -10.22 7.07
C TRP A 269 10.91 -9.08 6.23
N VAL A 270 12.12 -9.21 5.67
CA VAL A 270 12.69 -8.19 4.78
C VAL A 270 11.84 -8.04 3.52
N LYS A 271 11.40 -9.14 2.93
CA LYS A 271 10.50 -9.13 1.77
C LYS A 271 9.13 -8.54 2.12
N THR A 272 8.61 -8.83 3.31
CA THR A 272 7.38 -8.22 3.80
C THR A 272 7.51 -6.71 3.92
N TYR A 273 8.60 -6.19 4.51
CA TYR A 273 8.84 -4.75 4.60
C TYR A 273 9.03 -4.11 3.22
N GLN A 274 9.68 -4.78 2.29
CA GLN A 274 9.81 -4.28 0.92
C GLN A 274 8.45 -4.16 0.23
N ARG A 275 7.62 -5.21 0.24
CA ARG A 275 6.25 -5.18 -0.30
C ARG A 275 5.43 -4.07 0.34
N TRP A 276 5.40 -4.04 1.68
CA TRP A 276 4.69 -3.00 2.41
C TRP A 276 5.15 -1.59 2.03
N GLY A 277 6.47 -1.35 2.00
CA GLY A 277 7.03 -0.05 1.63
C GLY A 277 6.71 0.35 0.18
N THR A 278 6.72 -0.60 -0.74
CA THR A 278 6.33 -0.37 -2.15
C THR A 278 4.86 0.00 -2.24
N GLN A 279 3.96 -0.74 -1.59
CA GLN A 279 2.51 -0.47 -1.57
C GLN A 279 2.23 0.93 -1.02
N VAL A 280 2.68 1.24 0.19
CA VAL A 280 2.51 2.57 0.80
C VAL A 280 3.12 3.68 -0.08
N GLY A 281 4.25 3.43 -0.72
CA GLY A 281 4.88 4.35 -1.65
C GLY A 281 4.00 4.63 -2.88
N LEU A 282 3.44 3.59 -3.49
CA LEU A 282 2.50 3.70 -4.61
C LEU A 282 1.22 4.45 -4.21
N ASP A 283 0.67 4.16 -3.03
CA ASP A 283 -0.51 4.89 -2.54
C ASP A 283 -0.24 6.38 -2.32
N GLY A 284 0.96 6.74 -1.88
CA GLY A 284 1.38 8.13 -1.80
C GLY A 284 1.39 8.83 -3.16
N VAL A 285 1.86 8.12 -4.17
CA VAL A 285 1.86 8.57 -5.56
C VAL A 285 0.44 8.69 -6.11
N PHE A 286 -0.42 7.70 -5.89
CA PHE A 286 -1.82 7.76 -6.29
C PHE A 286 -2.60 8.84 -5.56
N ASN A 287 -2.34 9.08 -4.29
CA ASN A 287 -2.94 10.18 -3.53
C ASN A 287 -2.55 11.54 -4.12
N ALA A 288 -1.30 11.73 -4.51
CA ALA A 288 -0.87 12.93 -5.21
C ALA A 288 -1.58 13.07 -6.57
N LEU A 289 -1.71 11.98 -7.33
CA LEU A 289 -2.42 11.99 -8.61
C LEU A 289 -3.92 12.34 -8.42
N LYS A 290 -4.60 11.73 -7.44
CA LYS A 290 -6.00 12.03 -7.10
C LYS A 290 -6.16 13.50 -6.69
N GLU A 291 -5.19 14.07 -5.97
CA GLU A 291 -5.21 15.47 -5.53
C GLU A 291 -5.15 16.46 -6.72
N PHE A 292 -4.34 16.19 -7.71
CA PHE A 292 -4.15 17.08 -8.86
C PHE A 292 -5.03 16.75 -10.06
N TRP A 293 -5.69 15.58 -10.05
CA TRP A 293 -6.48 15.14 -11.18
C TRP A 293 -7.56 16.15 -11.65
N PRO A 294 -8.36 16.78 -10.78
CA PRO A 294 -9.36 17.74 -11.20
C PRO A 294 -8.76 18.92 -12.01
N ASP A 295 -7.56 19.37 -11.64
CA ASP A 295 -6.88 20.47 -12.34
C ASP A 295 -6.32 20.01 -13.68
N ILE A 296 -5.78 18.79 -13.72
CA ILE A 296 -5.25 18.16 -14.94
C ILE A 296 -6.38 17.93 -15.94
N ASP A 297 -7.50 17.36 -15.48
CA ASP A 297 -8.69 17.10 -16.30
C ASP A 297 -9.23 18.39 -16.90
N GLN A 298 -9.38 19.42 -16.10
CA GLN A 298 -9.83 20.73 -16.57
C GLN A 298 -8.85 21.39 -17.57
N ALA A 299 -7.55 21.28 -17.34
CA ALA A 299 -6.53 21.92 -18.17
C ALA A 299 -6.31 21.20 -19.51
N VAL A 300 -6.35 19.86 -19.51
CA VAL A 300 -6.00 19.04 -20.68
C VAL A 300 -7.23 18.66 -21.49
N PHE A 301 -8.31 18.28 -20.81
CA PHE A 301 -9.51 17.73 -21.47
C PHE A 301 -10.68 18.72 -21.50
N HIS A 302 -10.51 19.94 -20.97
CA HIS A 302 -11.52 21.01 -20.93
C HIS A 302 -12.83 20.58 -20.25
N GLY A 303 -12.76 19.70 -19.28
CA GLY A 303 -13.91 19.21 -18.53
C GLY A 303 -14.97 18.50 -19.40
N LYS A 304 -14.55 17.85 -20.49
CA LYS A 304 -15.47 17.21 -21.45
C LYS A 304 -15.86 15.78 -21.07
N TYR A 305 -15.57 15.35 -19.85
CA TYR A 305 -15.89 13.98 -19.42
C TYR A 305 -16.56 13.94 -18.07
#